data_10855acf82898f080ccfa7365bd25386
#
_entry.id   10855acf82898f080ccfa7365bd25386
#
_cell.length_a   1.000
_cell.length_b   1.000
_cell.length_c   1.000
_cell.angle_alpha   90.00
_cell.angle_beta   90.00
_cell.angle_gamma   90.00
#
_symmetry.space_group_name_H-M   'P 1'
#
loop_
_entity.id
_entity.type
_entity.pdbx_description
1 polymer ?
#
loop_
_entity_poly.entity_id
_entity_poly.type
_entity_poly.pdbx_seq_one_letter_code
_entity_poly.pdbx_strand_id
1 'polypeptide(L)'
;MARVAVAAAVAAALALGAGAVYQGTSGDRRLADSYRAVLAQGHGSFFAAAPLKSPAGTPGSVFGYQGQPSWLFATLNRPTAQPEHYEVQLITRDGRHLSLGETVLGGTHRTWGAQIPVELTQVRQLRFEAASGQFTMTAYLSPRNPWSPG
;
A
#
# COMPACT_ATOMS: atom_id res chain seq x y z
N MET A 1 7.28 -21.96 -9.31
CA MET A 1 6.53 -22.16 -8.04
C MET A 1 7.01 -21.31 -6.87
N ALA A 2 8.28 -20.90 -6.80
CA ALA A 2 8.79 -19.98 -5.77
C ALA A 2 8.12 -18.57 -5.76
N ARG A 3 7.57 -18.13 -6.89
CA ARG A 3 6.94 -16.81 -7.05
C ARG A 3 5.61 -16.66 -6.30
N VAL A 4 4.86 -17.74 -6.15
CA VAL A 4 3.56 -17.73 -5.46
C VAL A 4 3.74 -17.72 -3.94
N ALA A 5 4.78 -18.36 -3.43
CA ALA A 5 5.08 -18.41 -2.01
C ALA A 5 5.49 -17.04 -1.43
N VAL A 6 6.23 -16.23 -2.21
CA VAL A 6 6.63 -14.87 -1.80
C VAL A 6 5.42 -13.94 -1.73
N ALA A 7 4.53 -14.00 -2.73
CA ALA A 7 3.31 -13.19 -2.72
C ALA A 7 2.38 -13.56 -1.56
N ALA A 8 2.26 -14.85 -1.23
CA ALA A 8 1.48 -15.32 -0.09
C ALA A 8 2.09 -14.90 1.24
N ALA A 9 3.41 -14.92 1.38
CA ALA A 9 4.11 -14.49 2.59
C ALA A 9 3.97 -12.96 2.81
N VAL A 10 4.05 -12.16 1.74
CA VAL A 10 3.83 -10.70 1.80
C VAL A 10 2.37 -10.40 2.15
N ALA A 11 1.41 -11.10 1.56
CA ALA A 11 -0.01 -10.93 1.88
C ALA A 11 -0.33 -11.36 3.32
N ALA A 12 0.28 -12.45 3.81
CA ALA A 12 0.12 -12.89 5.20
C ALA A 12 0.75 -11.92 6.20
N ALA A 13 1.93 -11.37 5.91
CA ALA A 13 2.57 -10.36 6.74
C ALA A 13 1.75 -9.06 6.81
N LEU A 14 1.12 -8.66 5.70
CA LEU A 14 0.23 -7.50 5.63
C LEU A 14 -1.08 -7.74 6.37
N ALA A 15 -1.66 -8.93 6.29
CA ALA A 15 -2.86 -9.30 7.03
C ALA A 15 -2.61 -9.32 8.54
N LEU A 16 -1.46 -9.82 8.98
CA LEU A 16 -1.03 -9.79 10.38
C LEU A 16 -0.72 -8.36 10.85
N GLY A 17 -0.11 -7.54 9.99
CA GLY A 17 0.14 -6.12 10.25
C GLY A 17 -1.14 -5.30 10.38
N ALA A 18 -2.13 -5.54 9.54
CA ALA A 18 -3.42 -4.86 9.60
C ALA A 18 -4.20 -5.18 10.89
N GLY A 19 -4.08 -6.41 11.40
CA GLY A 19 -4.66 -6.80 12.70
C GLY A 19 -3.98 -6.13 13.91
N ALA A 20 -2.67 -5.83 13.81
CA ALA A 20 -1.89 -5.22 14.88
C ALA A 20 -2.12 -3.71 15.02
N VAL A 21 -2.48 -3.01 13.95
CA VAL A 21 -2.77 -1.55 13.95
C VAL A 21 -4.00 -1.20 14.83
N TYR A 22 -4.85 -2.15 15.10
CA TYR A 22 -6.04 -1.96 15.94
C TYR A 22 -5.73 -1.78 17.44
N GLN A 23 -4.51 -2.03 17.91
CA GLN A 23 -4.20 -2.08 19.34
C GLN A 23 -3.30 -0.97 19.87
N GLY A 24 -3.20 0.19 19.19
CA GLY A 24 -2.49 1.37 19.69
C GLY A 24 -0.98 1.36 19.45
N THR A 25 -0.23 2.22 20.16
CA THR A 25 1.20 2.52 19.94
C THR A 25 2.17 1.34 19.94
N SER A 26 1.80 0.19 20.47
CA SER A 26 2.56 -1.05 20.33
C SER A 26 2.47 -1.66 18.92
N GLY A 27 1.50 -1.23 18.12
CA GLY A 27 1.32 -1.66 16.73
C GLY A 27 2.45 -1.17 15.82
N ASP A 28 2.96 0.03 16.02
CA ASP A 28 3.99 0.63 15.16
C ASP A 28 5.32 -0.14 15.22
N ARG A 29 5.70 -0.64 16.39
CA ARG A 29 6.92 -1.46 16.54
C ARG A 29 6.77 -2.84 15.91
N ARG A 30 5.62 -3.48 16.08
CA ARG A 30 5.33 -4.78 15.47
C ARG A 30 5.24 -4.66 13.94
N LEU A 31 4.66 -3.57 13.47
CA LEU A 31 4.61 -3.27 12.04
C LEU A 31 6.03 -3.10 11.48
N ALA A 32 6.89 -2.32 12.16
CA ALA A 32 8.29 -2.15 11.76
C ALA A 32 9.07 -3.47 11.77
N ASP A 33 8.84 -4.34 12.74
CA ASP A 33 9.49 -5.65 12.82
C ASP A 33 8.97 -6.60 11.73
N SER A 34 7.68 -6.55 11.41
CA SER A 34 7.11 -7.28 10.27
C SER A 34 7.71 -6.80 8.95
N TYR A 35 7.91 -5.50 8.79
CA TYR A 35 8.59 -4.92 7.63
C TYR A 35 10.03 -5.41 7.50
N ARG A 36 10.78 -5.44 8.60
CA ARG A 36 12.16 -5.95 8.59
C ARG A 36 12.23 -7.42 8.22
N ALA A 37 11.28 -8.22 8.72
CA ALA A 37 11.19 -9.64 8.37
C ALA A 37 10.90 -9.83 6.88
N VAL A 38 9.97 -9.05 6.30
CA VAL A 38 9.67 -9.09 4.86
C VAL A 38 10.88 -8.63 4.04
N LEU A 39 11.57 -7.58 4.47
CA LEU A 39 12.78 -7.09 3.82
C LEU A 39 13.92 -8.11 3.86
N ALA A 40 14.09 -8.81 4.98
CA ALA A 40 15.10 -9.86 5.12
C ALA A 40 14.83 -11.05 4.21
N GLN A 41 13.56 -11.42 4.04
CA GLN A 41 13.14 -12.48 3.12
C GLN A 41 13.21 -12.05 1.64
N GLY A 42 13.03 -10.76 1.38
CA GLY A 42 13.04 -10.17 0.04
C GLY A 42 14.40 -9.94 -0.58
N HIS A 43 15.49 -10.43 0.01
CA HIS A 43 16.86 -10.29 -0.52
C HIS A 43 17.27 -8.84 -0.79
N GLY A 44 16.93 -7.93 0.11
CA GLY A 44 17.30 -6.52 0.01
C GLY A 44 16.46 -5.70 -0.98
N SER A 45 15.31 -6.18 -1.37
CA SER A 45 14.37 -5.45 -2.20
C SER A 45 13.88 -4.18 -1.49
N PHE A 46 13.71 -3.12 -2.27
CA PHE A 46 13.23 -1.83 -1.76
C PHE A 46 11.79 -1.95 -1.29
N PHE A 47 11.52 -1.37 -0.15
CA PHE A 47 10.18 -1.27 0.42
C PHE A 47 9.85 0.20 0.71
N ALA A 48 8.66 0.63 0.33
CA ALA A 48 8.17 1.98 0.59
C ALA A 48 6.86 1.93 1.37
N ALA A 49 6.67 2.93 2.21
CA ALA A 49 5.41 3.14 2.92
C ALA A 49 5.03 4.62 2.84
N ALA A 50 3.74 4.90 2.69
CA ALA A 50 3.22 6.25 2.65
C ALA A 50 1.82 6.31 3.27
N PRO A 51 1.47 7.42 3.93
CA PRO A 51 0.10 7.61 4.39
C PRO A 51 -0.85 7.76 3.20
N LEU A 52 -2.00 7.14 3.28
CA LEU A 52 -3.11 7.36 2.37
C LEU A 52 -3.92 8.53 2.90
N LYS A 53 -3.98 9.61 2.14
CA LYS A 53 -4.62 10.85 2.54
C LYS A 53 -5.93 11.07 1.79
N SER A 54 -6.92 11.60 2.48
CA SER A 54 -8.18 12.06 1.91
C SER A 54 -8.52 13.45 2.44
N PRO A 55 -9.53 14.16 1.87
CA PRO A 55 -9.99 15.43 2.43
C PRO A 55 -10.44 15.34 3.88
N ALA A 56 -10.90 14.18 4.33
CA ALA A 56 -11.36 13.94 5.70
C ALA A 56 -10.23 13.50 6.66
N GLY A 57 -8.99 13.33 6.20
CA GLY A 57 -7.85 12.90 7.02
C GLY A 57 -7.01 11.80 6.40
N THR A 58 -6.42 10.95 7.25
CA THR A 58 -5.57 9.84 6.84
C THR A 58 -6.26 8.52 7.17
N PRO A 59 -7.05 7.95 6.22
CA PRO A 59 -7.82 6.74 6.48
C PRO A 59 -6.99 5.46 6.51
N GLY A 60 -5.75 5.50 6.02
CA GLY A 60 -4.93 4.30 5.94
C GLY A 60 -3.50 4.56 5.49
N SER A 61 -2.88 3.50 4.99
CA SER A 61 -1.50 3.52 4.51
C SER A 61 -1.35 2.69 3.24
N VAL A 62 -0.38 3.06 2.42
CA VAL A 62 0.04 2.33 1.23
C VAL A 62 1.44 1.80 1.44
N PHE A 63 1.67 0.59 1.00
CA PHE A 63 2.94 -0.11 1.06
C PHE A 63 3.33 -0.57 -0.33
N GLY A 64 4.59 -0.43 -0.67
CA GLY A 64 5.14 -0.88 -1.92
C GLY A 64 6.30 -1.84 -1.72
N TYR A 65 6.34 -2.89 -2.51
CA TYR A 65 7.40 -3.88 -2.54
C TYR A 65 8.05 -3.91 -3.92
N GLN A 66 9.36 -3.69 -3.95
CA GLN A 66 10.14 -3.82 -5.16
C GLN A 66 10.58 -5.27 -5.33
N GLY A 67 10.13 -5.89 -6.38
CA GLY A 67 10.46 -7.27 -6.71
C GLY A 67 10.25 -7.52 -8.20
N GLN A 68 10.14 -8.78 -8.56
CA GLN A 68 9.79 -9.22 -9.91
C GLN A 68 8.64 -10.24 -9.83
N PRO A 69 7.41 -9.75 -9.90
CA PRO A 69 6.95 -8.37 -10.10
C PRO A 69 6.97 -7.51 -8.83
N SER A 70 6.87 -6.19 -9.01
CA SER A 70 6.63 -5.24 -7.92
C SER A 70 5.15 -5.19 -7.56
N TRP A 71 4.86 -4.86 -6.30
CA TRP A 71 3.51 -4.84 -5.74
C TRP A 71 3.23 -3.56 -4.98
N LEU A 72 1.96 -3.14 -5.00
CA LEU A 72 1.41 -2.13 -4.12
C LEU A 72 0.26 -2.71 -3.30
N PHE A 73 0.18 -2.27 -2.06
CA PHE A 73 -0.86 -2.66 -1.11
C PHE A 73 -1.38 -1.42 -0.38
N ALA A 74 -2.66 -1.40 -0.12
CA ALA A 74 -3.29 -0.38 0.71
C ALA A 74 -4.07 -1.03 1.84
N THR A 75 -4.03 -0.42 3.01
CA THR A 75 -4.82 -0.81 4.17
C THR A 75 -5.57 0.39 4.72
N LEU A 76 -6.85 0.20 5.06
CA LEU A 76 -7.66 1.20 5.73
C LEU A 76 -7.77 0.86 7.22
N ASN A 77 -7.29 1.75 8.07
CA ASN A 77 -7.48 1.67 9.52
C ASN A 77 -8.72 2.46 10.00
N ARG A 78 -9.18 3.40 9.18
CA ARG A 78 -10.42 4.16 9.39
C ARG A 78 -11.30 4.06 8.15
N PRO A 79 -11.92 2.91 7.89
CA PRO A 79 -12.79 2.74 6.73
C PRO A 79 -14.04 3.60 6.87
N THR A 80 -14.61 4.00 5.74
CA THR A 80 -15.95 4.56 5.69
C THR A 80 -16.97 3.51 6.18
N ALA A 81 -18.09 3.98 6.70
CA ALA A 81 -19.14 3.09 7.23
C ALA A 81 -19.71 2.17 6.15
N GLN A 82 -19.77 2.64 4.91
CA GLN A 82 -20.25 1.87 3.76
C GLN A 82 -19.16 1.64 2.73
N PRO A 83 -19.18 0.50 2.04
CA PRO A 83 -18.26 0.22 0.95
C PRO A 83 -18.55 1.14 -0.24
N GLU A 84 -17.51 1.57 -0.91
CA GLU A 84 -17.56 2.40 -2.11
C GLU A 84 -16.65 1.85 -3.19
N HIS A 85 -17.05 2.04 -4.44
CA HIS A 85 -16.24 1.66 -5.61
C HIS A 85 -15.22 2.75 -5.92
N TYR A 86 -13.98 2.30 -6.14
CA TYR A 86 -12.87 3.17 -6.51
C TYR A 86 -12.20 2.67 -7.79
N GLU A 87 -11.87 3.60 -8.67
CA GLU A 87 -10.88 3.37 -9.70
C GLU A 87 -9.49 3.61 -9.12
N VAL A 88 -8.58 2.67 -9.35
CA VAL A 88 -7.21 2.77 -8.83
C VAL A 88 -6.28 3.18 -9.96
N GLN A 89 -5.61 4.31 -9.78
CA GLN A 89 -4.66 4.87 -10.73
C GLN A 89 -3.28 4.99 -10.11
N LEU A 90 -2.28 4.58 -10.86
CA LEU A 90 -0.88 4.78 -10.56
C LEU A 90 -0.33 5.90 -11.44
N ILE A 91 0.34 6.87 -10.82
CA ILE A 91 0.99 7.96 -11.53
C ILE A 91 2.49 7.82 -11.35
N THR A 92 3.19 7.73 -12.45
CA THR A 92 4.65 7.60 -12.46
C THR A 92 5.33 8.96 -12.37
N ARG A 93 6.64 8.97 -12.09
CA ARG A 93 7.43 10.21 -11.98
C ARG A 93 7.56 10.96 -13.28
N ASP A 94 7.50 10.25 -14.41
CA ASP A 94 7.48 10.82 -15.75
C ASP A 94 6.07 11.28 -16.20
N GLY A 95 5.07 11.20 -15.31
CA GLY A 95 3.72 11.71 -15.54
C GLY A 95 2.76 10.77 -16.25
N ARG A 96 3.13 9.50 -16.45
CA ARG A 96 2.21 8.52 -17.03
C ARG A 96 1.14 8.11 -16.01
N HIS A 97 -0.08 7.94 -16.48
CA HIS A 97 -1.21 7.41 -15.71
C HIS A 97 -1.49 5.99 -16.15
N LEU A 98 -1.47 5.08 -15.19
CA LEU A 98 -1.71 3.66 -15.39
C LEU A 98 -2.92 3.24 -14.54
N SER A 99 -3.95 2.69 -15.17
CA SER A 99 -5.08 2.12 -14.45
C SER A 99 -4.67 0.76 -13.86
N LEU A 100 -4.94 0.57 -12.57
CA LEU A 100 -4.77 -0.71 -11.87
C LEU A 100 -6.12 -1.41 -11.66
N GLY A 101 -7.17 -0.92 -12.32
CA GLY A 101 -8.52 -1.48 -12.23
C GLY A 101 -9.38 -0.84 -11.17
N GLU A 102 -10.48 -1.50 -10.86
CA GLU A 102 -11.46 -1.05 -9.88
C GLU A 102 -11.38 -1.91 -8.62
N THR A 103 -11.75 -1.32 -7.50
CA THR A 103 -11.85 -2.02 -6.22
C THR A 103 -12.99 -1.47 -5.37
N VAL A 104 -13.36 -2.23 -4.35
CA VAL A 104 -14.31 -1.78 -3.33
C VAL A 104 -13.56 -1.63 -2.02
N LEU A 105 -13.66 -0.46 -1.39
CA LEU A 105 -13.07 -0.17 -0.09
C LEU A 105 -14.12 0.48 0.82
N GLY A 106 -14.02 0.24 2.11
CA GLY A 106 -14.96 0.72 3.13
C GLY A 106 -15.78 -0.41 3.74
N GLY A 107 -16.48 -0.13 4.81
CA GLY A 107 -17.17 -1.16 5.58
C GLY A 107 -16.21 -2.24 6.07
N THR A 108 -16.41 -3.48 5.62
CA THR A 108 -15.52 -4.61 5.92
C THR A 108 -14.36 -4.77 4.93
N HIS A 109 -14.38 -4.06 3.81
CA HIS A 109 -13.34 -4.09 2.77
C HIS A 109 -12.23 -3.09 3.11
N ARG A 110 -11.18 -3.56 3.76
CA ARG A 110 -10.12 -2.72 4.33
C ARG A 110 -8.77 -2.82 3.64
N THR A 111 -8.64 -3.71 2.70
CA THR A 111 -7.37 -3.97 2.03
C THR A 111 -7.52 -4.03 0.53
N TRP A 112 -6.49 -3.59 -0.15
CA TRP A 112 -6.35 -3.70 -1.58
C TRP A 112 -4.90 -4.04 -1.92
N GLY A 113 -4.68 -4.77 -2.99
CA GLY A 113 -3.34 -5.07 -3.48
C GLY A 113 -3.34 -5.37 -4.95
N ALA A 114 -2.28 -4.94 -5.63
CA ALA A 114 -2.08 -5.23 -7.05
C ALA A 114 -0.60 -5.30 -7.40
N GLN A 115 -0.31 -6.14 -8.37
CA GLN A 115 0.94 -6.15 -9.08
C GLN A 115 1.02 -4.90 -9.98
N ILE A 116 2.20 -4.28 -10.05
CA ILE A 116 2.42 -3.10 -10.88
C ILE A 116 3.39 -3.41 -12.02
N PRO A 117 3.17 -2.81 -13.23
CA PRO A 117 3.99 -3.07 -14.40
C PRO A 117 5.25 -2.22 -14.47
N VAL A 118 5.57 -1.47 -13.43
CA VAL A 118 6.74 -0.58 -13.33
C VAL A 118 7.51 -0.85 -12.06
N GLU A 119 8.74 -0.39 -11.99
CA GLU A 119 9.52 -0.43 -10.75
C GLU A 119 8.91 0.52 -9.71
N LEU A 120 8.98 0.13 -8.44
CA LEU A 120 8.45 0.94 -7.35
C LEU A 120 9.10 2.33 -7.26
N THR A 121 10.39 2.43 -7.61
CA THR A 121 11.11 3.70 -7.67
C THR A 121 10.56 4.68 -8.70
N GLN A 122 9.85 4.20 -9.71
CA GLN A 122 9.18 5.00 -10.73
C GLN A 122 7.81 5.49 -10.30
N VAL A 123 7.25 4.94 -9.24
CA VAL A 123 5.94 5.34 -8.73
C VAL A 123 6.06 6.65 -7.97
N ARG A 124 5.27 7.64 -8.38
CA ARG A 124 5.13 8.92 -7.69
C ARG A 124 3.94 8.92 -6.74
N GLN A 125 2.80 8.42 -7.22
CA GLN A 125 1.52 8.56 -6.56
C GLN A 125 0.62 7.37 -6.84
N LEU A 126 -0.09 6.93 -5.83
CA LEU A 126 -1.23 6.02 -5.97
C LEU A 126 -2.50 6.79 -5.62
N ARG A 127 -3.51 6.70 -6.47
CA ARG A 127 -4.78 7.40 -6.32
C ARG A 127 -5.94 6.42 -6.37
N PHE A 128 -6.87 6.58 -5.44
CA PHE A 128 -8.16 5.91 -5.44
C PHE A 128 -9.24 6.96 -5.67
N GLU A 129 -9.87 6.94 -6.82
CA GLU A 129 -10.96 7.85 -7.17
C GLU A 129 -12.29 7.15 -6.98
N ALA A 130 -13.13 7.70 -6.10
CA ALA A 130 -14.46 7.14 -5.89
C ALA A 130 -15.33 7.33 -7.15
N ALA A 131 -16.13 6.32 -7.47
CA ALA A 131 -17.05 6.37 -8.59
C ALA A 131 -18.08 7.51 -8.45
N SER A 132 -18.41 7.90 -7.22
CA SER A 132 -19.24 9.06 -6.93
C SER A 132 -18.57 10.41 -7.25
N GLY A 133 -17.25 10.44 -7.46
CA GLY A 133 -16.47 11.65 -7.66
C GLY A 133 -16.27 12.50 -6.40
N GLN A 134 -16.84 12.10 -5.26
CA GLN A 134 -16.82 12.90 -4.03
C GLN A 134 -15.59 12.67 -3.17
N PHE A 135 -14.95 11.51 -3.29
CA PHE A 135 -13.80 11.15 -2.45
C PHE A 135 -12.64 10.66 -3.31
N THR A 136 -11.49 11.25 -3.07
CA THR A 136 -10.23 10.78 -3.63
C THR A 136 -9.27 10.54 -2.48
N MET A 137 -8.70 9.35 -2.44
CA MET A 137 -7.61 9.03 -1.53
C MET A 137 -6.30 8.99 -2.32
N THR A 138 -5.25 9.57 -1.77
CA THR A 138 -3.97 9.70 -2.46
C THR A 138 -2.80 9.36 -1.53
N ALA A 139 -1.87 8.57 -2.01
CA ALA A 139 -0.59 8.31 -1.36
C ALA A 139 0.56 8.73 -2.28
N TYR A 140 1.50 9.50 -1.75
CA TYR A 140 2.73 9.90 -2.44
C TYR A 140 3.88 9.01 -1.98
N LEU A 141 4.46 8.27 -2.92
CA LEU A 141 5.58 7.39 -2.64
C LEU A 141 6.90 8.14 -2.89
N SER A 142 7.67 8.30 -1.82
CA SER A 142 8.98 8.94 -1.91
C SER A 142 10.04 7.90 -2.27
N PRO A 143 10.99 8.24 -3.16
CA PRO A 143 12.13 7.37 -3.43
C PRO A 143 13.14 7.35 -2.28
N ARG A 144 12.97 8.22 -1.30
CA ARG A 144 13.85 8.23 -0.14
C ARG A 144 13.61 6.98 0.68
N ASN A 145 14.64 6.17 0.80
CA ASN A 145 14.69 5.16 1.83
C ASN A 145 14.52 5.88 3.18
N PRO A 146 13.43 5.67 3.94
CA PRO A 146 13.26 6.30 5.25
C PRO A 146 14.36 5.92 6.24
N TRP A 147 15.20 4.96 5.88
CA TRP A 147 16.29 4.40 6.68
C TRP A 147 17.70 4.79 6.17
N SER A 148 17.80 5.67 5.18
CA SER A 148 19.10 6.30 4.87
C SER A 148 19.39 7.33 5.94
N PRO A 149 20.39 7.10 6.79
CA PRO A 149 20.90 8.15 7.66
C PRO A 149 21.38 9.30 6.79
N GLY A 150 20.79 10.45 6.99
CA GLY A 150 21.14 11.68 6.29
C GLY A 150 22.56 12.12 6.59
#